data_3860e19e0db52505468147df00bf3260
#
_entry.id   3860e19e0db52505468147df00bf3260
#
_cell.length_a   1.000
_cell.length_b   1.000
_cell.length_c   1.000
_cell.angle_alpha   90.00
_cell.angle_beta   90.00
_cell.angle_gamma   90.00
#
_symmetry.space_group_name_H-M   'P 1'
#
loop_
_entity.id
_entity.type
_entity.pdbx_description
1 polymer ?
#
loop_
_entity_poly.entity_id
_entity_poly.type
_entity_poly.pdbx_seq_one_letter_code
_entity_poly.pdbx_strand_id
1 'polypeptide(L)'
;MGFSEKISSFFALLRRFVDRYTWRLVLGAVLIICSIVLVTEPAWFIAALDSLRIPYAVFLVVFITIFFIRGNNFLVSSGVIALLILAPGIWPYFKTAEKTPLEENLENNQVSESDFSVLHFNVKENNKRITSVAEAALNSNADIVSMQELKENSLQVIDTLMRTKYPYCLSDLSIKGFGLALYSKYPIDSGQVIIAHEFPMLVGRINIKGKEFNFISATTSTPTNEKDFQKQIKQFKFITEYANKINGPLILMGDMNSAPWSNQIESLLKETNLKDSRKDLSATYPAQSPVQIPIDYIFHSQQLFCEKFNTLEQTSSNHLGIMGYYTFKEPKKNTDTLSNKIKGRS
;
A
#
# COMPACT_ATOMS: atom_id res chain seq x y z
N MET A 1 49.81 21.02 -45.69
CA MET A 1 49.18 20.92 -44.36
C MET A 1 50.12 20.21 -43.42
N GLY A 2 50.72 20.95 -42.50
CA GLY A 2 51.77 20.44 -41.62
C GLY A 2 51.19 19.48 -40.57
N PHE A 3 52.03 18.61 -39.99
CA PHE A 3 51.67 17.66 -38.94
C PHE A 3 50.96 18.35 -37.74
N SER A 4 51.36 19.56 -37.38
CA SER A 4 50.74 20.43 -36.34
C SER A 4 49.30 20.82 -36.66
N GLU A 5 48.96 21.13 -37.92
CA GLU A 5 47.60 21.50 -38.37
C GLU A 5 46.64 20.28 -38.30
N LYS A 6 47.13 19.08 -38.63
CA LYS A 6 46.34 17.85 -38.51
C LYS A 6 46.02 17.51 -37.06
N ILE A 7 46.97 17.72 -36.15
CA ILE A 7 46.75 17.51 -34.71
C ILE A 7 45.75 18.54 -34.17
N SER A 8 45.89 19.80 -34.51
CA SER A 8 44.96 20.86 -34.10
C SER A 8 43.53 20.61 -34.60
N SER A 9 43.39 20.20 -35.86
CA SER A 9 42.06 19.86 -36.43
C SER A 9 41.43 18.64 -35.79
N PHE A 10 42.21 17.62 -35.41
CA PHE A 10 41.74 16.44 -34.66
C PHE A 10 41.21 16.83 -33.28
N PHE A 11 41.95 17.62 -32.51
CA PHE A 11 41.50 18.07 -31.18
C PHE A 11 40.27 18.99 -31.25
N ALA A 12 40.18 19.84 -32.30
CA ALA A 12 39.00 20.67 -32.52
C ALA A 12 37.77 19.81 -32.87
N LEU A 13 37.94 18.74 -33.65
CA LEU A 13 36.86 17.78 -33.98
C LEU A 13 36.45 17.00 -32.77
N LEU A 14 37.39 16.51 -31.97
CA LEU A 14 37.15 15.78 -30.71
C LEU A 14 36.41 16.66 -29.70
N ARG A 15 36.83 17.91 -29.53
CA ARG A 15 36.15 18.89 -28.68
C ARG A 15 34.71 19.14 -29.12
N ARG A 16 34.46 19.36 -30.42
CA ARG A 16 33.11 19.52 -30.98
C ARG A 16 32.25 18.27 -30.78
N PHE A 17 32.85 17.08 -30.86
CA PHE A 17 32.18 15.82 -30.60
C PHE A 17 31.83 15.72 -29.14
N VAL A 18 32.74 15.97 -28.23
CA VAL A 18 32.54 15.97 -26.77
C VAL A 18 31.45 16.99 -26.41
N ASP A 19 31.56 18.24 -26.83
CA ASP A 19 30.58 19.30 -26.55
C ASP A 19 29.19 18.98 -27.10
N ARG A 20 29.08 18.24 -28.23
CA ARG A 20 27.81 17.85 -28.86
C ARG A 20 27.15 16.67 -28.15
N TYR A 21 27.93 15.73 -27.60
CA TYR A 21 27.40 14.47 -27.08
C TYR A 21 27.47 14.39 -25.54
N THR A 22 28.29 15.19 -24.86
CA THR A 22 28.48 15.13 -23.41
C THR A 22 27.16 15.25 -22.66
N TRP A 23 26.31 16.23 -23.00
CA TRP A 23 25.03 16.38 -22.33
C TRP A 23 24.11 15.18 -22.53
N ARG A 24 24.17 14.48 -23.66
CA ARG A 24 23.39 13.26 -23.91
C ARG A 24 23.89 12.11 -23.09
N LEU A 25 25.21 11.94 -22.97
CA LEU A 25 25.85 10.94 -22.16
C LEU A 25 25.51 11.17 -20.66
N VAL A 26 25.65 12.41 -20.21
CA VAL A 26 25.32 12.79 -18.83
C VAL A 26 23.83 12.53 -18.54
N LEU A 27 22.94 12.99 -19.41
CA LEU A 27 21.50 12.79 -19.22
C LEU A 27 21.12 11.30 -19.23
N GLY A 28 21.65 10.52 -20.17
CA GLY A 28 21.44 9.08 -20.23
C GLY A 28 21.94 8.36 -18.98
N ALA A 29 23.14 8.73 -18.52
CA ALA A 29 23.70 8.18 -17.26
C ALA A 29 22.85 8.55 -16.05
N VAL A 30 22.38 9.80 -15.95
CA VAL A 30 21.50 10.25 -14.86
C VAL A 30 20.20 9.43 -14.83
N LEU A 31 19.55 9.20 -15.98
CA LEU A 31 18.33 8.39 -16.04
C LEU A 31 18.57 6.97 -15.51
N ILE A 32 19.65 6.32 -15.95
CA ILE A 32 19.99 4.96 -15.54
C ILE A 32 20.34 4.93 -14.03
N ILE A 33 21.15 5.87 -13.56
CA ILE A 33 21.52 5.97 -12.14
C ILE A 33 20.28 6.20 -11.26
N CYS A 34 19.39 7.12 -11.64
CA CYS A 34 18.12 7.33 -10.92
C CYS A 34 17.29 6.05 -10.85
N SER A 35 17.21 5.29 -11.96
CA SER A 35 16.48 4.01 -11.94
C SER A 35 17.14 2.97 -11.05
N ILE A 36 18.47 2.85 -11.06
CA ILE A 36 19.20 1.95 -10.16
C ILE A 36 18.98 2.35 -8.69
N VAL A 37 19.11 3.65 -8.39
CA VAL A 37 18.92 4.17 -7.03
C VAL A 37 17.52 3.85 -6.51
N LEU A 38 16.48 3.97 -7.33
CA LEU A 38 15.09 3.68 -6.94
C LEU A 38 14.81 2.18 -6.69
N VAL A 39 15.65 1.26 -7.15
CA VAL A 39 15.46 -0.19 -6.95
C VAL A 39 16.48 -0.81 -5.98
N THR A 40 17.45 -0.03 -5.49
CA THR A 40 18.47 -0.49 -4.56
C THR A 40 18.07 -0.27 -3.10
N GLU A 41 18.82 -0.85 -2.17
CA GLU A 41 18.61 -0.73 -0.73
C GLU A 41 18.54 0.73 -0.26
N PRO A 42 17.56 1.10 0.56
CA PRO A 42 17.23 2.48 0.82
C PRO A 42 18.08 3.10 1.92
N ALA A 43 18.81 4.17 1.57
CA ALA A 43 18.94 5.26 2.52
C ALA A 43 17.56 5.92 2.70
N TRP A 44 17.30 6.56 3.82
CA TRP A 44 15.99 7.16 4.14
C TRP A 44 15.41 8.03 3.01
N PHE A 45 16.27 8.79 2.31
CA PHE A 45 15.86 9.65 1.20
C PHE A 45 15.42 8.85 -0.04
N ILE A 46 15.95 7.64 -0.23
CA ILE A 46 15.51 6.73 -1.30
C ILE A 46 14.15 6.15 -0.97
N ALA A 47 13.92 5.76 0.29
CA ALA A 47 12.59 5.31 0.73
C ALA A 47 11.52 6.39 0.52
N ALA A 48 11.85 7.67 0.77
CA ALA A 48 10.95 8.78 0.46
C ALA A 48 10.68 8.93 -1.04
N LEU A 49 11.71 8.69 -1.88
CA LEU A 49 11.59 8.74 -3.35
C LEU A 49 10.97 7.47 -3.95
N ASP A 50 10.95 6.37 -3.21
CA ASP A 50 10.44 5.08 -3.68
C ASP A 50 8.97 5.18 -4.11
N SER A 51 8.18 5.99 -3.43
CA SER A 51 6.80 6.31 -3.80
C SER A 51 6.66 6.94 -5.19
N LEU A 52 7.74 7.48 -5.74
CA LEU A 52 7.77 8.12 -7.06
C LEU A 52 8.13 7.16 -8.21
N ARG A 53 8.29 5.87 -7.98
CA ARG A 53 8.64 4.90 -9.05
C ARG A 53 7.66 4.97 -10.22
N ILE A 54 6.35 4.99 -9.98
CA ILE A 54 5.36 5.07 -11.06
C ILE A 54 5.38 6.43 -11.78
N PRO A 55 5.33 7.59 -11.10
CA PRO A 55 5.51 8.88 -11.75
C PRO A 55 6.78 8.96 -12.60
N TYR A 56 7.88 8.40 -12.11
CA TYR A 56 9.13 8.37 -12.86
C TYR A 56 9.07 7.43 -14.07
N ALA A 57 8.41 6.29 -13.97
CA ALA A 57 8.18 5.42 -15.14
C ALA A 57 7.35 6.11 -16.22
N VAL A 58 6.29 6.84 -15.84
CA VAL A 58 5.50 7.67 -16.78
C VAL A 58 6.36 8.74 -17.42
N PHE A 59 7.19 9.44 -16.64
CA PHE A 59 8.17 10.40 -17.18
C PHE A 59 9.10 9.76 -18.21
N LEU A 60 9.63 8.55 -17.93
CA LEU A 60 10.50 7.84 -18.88
C LEU A 60 9.78 7.50 -20.19
N VAL A 61 8.51 7.09 -20.14
CA VAL A 61 7.71 6.81 -21.35
C VAL A 61 7.55 8.07 -22.19
N VAL A 62 7.21 9.20 -21.59
CA VAL A 62 7.10 10.51 -22.26
C VAL A 62 8.46 10.93 -22.83
N PHE A 63 9.53 10.77 -22.06
CA PHE A 63 10.90 11.07 -22.48
C PHE A 63 11.31 10.24 -23.71
N ILE A 64 11.10 8.92 -23.67
CA ILE A 64 11.37 8.01 -24.80
C ILE A 64 10.62 8.48 -26.04
N THR A 65 9.32 8.79 -25.91
CA THR A 65 8.48 9.23 -27.03
C THR A 65 9.00 10.52 -27.66
N ILE A 66 9.34 11.53 -26.84
CA ILE A 66 9.88 12.81 -27.34
C ILE A 66 11.19 12.60 -28.09
N PHE A 67 12.12 11.82 -27.54
CA PHE A 67 13.42 11.62 -28.16
C PHE A 67 13.38 10.64 -29.32
N PHE A 68 12.41 9.74 -29.38
CA PHE A 68 12.12 8.93 -30.58
C PHE A 68 11.67 9.82 -31.73
N ILE A 69 10.74 10.73 -31.52
CA ILE A 69 10.28 11.68 -32.54
C ILE A 69 11.44 12.59 -33.02
N ARG A 70 12.38 12.93 -32.13
CA ARG A 70 13.56 13.73 -32.46
C ARG A 70 14.71 12.94 -33.11
N GLY A 71 14.54 11.64 -33.32
CA GLY A 71 15.54 10.76 -33.92
C GLY A 71 16.81 10.57 -33.09
N ASN A 72 16.74 10.73 -31.75
CA ASN A 72 17.89 10.58 -30.87
C ASN A 72 17.94 9.17 -30.24
N ASN A 73 18.42 8.20 -31.02
CA ASN A 73 18.46 6.80 -30.64
C ASN A 73 19.22 6.54 -29.31
N PHE A 74 20.26 7.31 -28.99
CA PHE A 74 21.02 7.15 -27.76
C PHE A 74 20.15 7.44 -26.54
N LEU A 75 19.41 8.56 -26.51
CA LEU A 75 18.55 8.91 -25.40
C LEU A 75 17.32 7.97 -25.31
N VAL A 76 16.80 7.53 -26.45
CA VAL A 76 15.76 6.49 -26.50
C VAL A 76 16.26 5.23 -25.82
N SER A 77 17.44 4.71 -26.20
CA SER A 77 18.01 3.50 -25.59
C SER A 77 18.28 3.68 -24.11
N SER A 78 18.80 4.83 -23.67
CA SER A 78 19.02 5.12 -22.25
C SER A 78 17.71 5.13 -21.46
N GLY A 79 16.65 5.74 -21.99
CA GLY A 79 15.33 5.75 -21.38
C GLY A 79 14.71 4.35 -21.29
N VAL A 80 14.85 3.54 -22.34
CA VAL A 80 14.38 2.15 -22.36
C VAL A 80 15.12 1.31 -21.31
N ILE A 81 16.44 1.42 -21.22
CA ILE A 81 17.23 0.73 -20.18
C ILE A 81 16.78 1.16 -18.78
N ALA A 82 16.61 2.46 -18.56
CA ALA A 82 16.11 3.00 -17.29
C ALA A 82 14.74 2.43 -16.92
N LEU A 83 13.81 2.35 -17.88
CA LEU A 83 12.47 1.78 -17.69
C LEU A 83 12.53 0.27 -17.41
N LEU A 84 13.39 -0.47 -18.10
CA LEU A 84 13.57 -1.91 -17.88
C LEU A 84 14.13 -2.23 -16.46
N ILE A 85 14.95 -1.34 -15.91
CA ILE A 85 15.43 -1.48 -14.52
C ILE A 85 14.27 -1.33 -13.51
N LEU A 86 13.33 -0.41 -13.76
CA LEU A 86 12.18 -0.17 -12.87
C LEU A 86 11.08 -1.22 -13.01
N ALA A 87 10.89 -1.77 -14.21
CA ALA A 87 9.74 -2.60 -14.57
C ALA A 87 9.50 -3.80 -13.61
N PRO A 88 10.51 -4.58 -13.18
CA PRO A 88 10.28 -5.70 -12.27
C PRO A 88 9.60 -5.30 -10.96
N GLY A 89 9.94 -4.14 -10.40
CA GLY A 89 9.40 -3.66 -9.11
C GLY A 89 7.97 -3.10 -9.20
N ILE A 90 7.51 -2.70 -10.40
CA ILE A 90 6.18 -2.11 -10.57
C ILE A 90 5.22 -3.01 -11.38
N TRP A 91 5.75 -3.94 -12.17
CA TRP A 91 4.97 -4.82 -13.06
C TRP A 91 3.89 -5.65 -12.35
N PRO A 92 4.13 -6.23 -11.13
CA PRO A 92 3.11 -6.97 -10.43
C PRO A 92 1.83 -6.20 -10.15
N TYR A 93 1.94 -4.87 -9.99
CA TYR A 93 0.81 -3.99 -9.64
C TYR A 93 -0.04 -3.56 -10.84
N PHE A 94 0.43 -3.86 -12.07
CA PHE A 94 -0.33 -3.66 -13.31
C PHE A 94 -0.94 -4.97 -13.85
N LYS A 95 -0.55 -6.12 -13.31
CA LYS A 95 -1.25 -7.36 -13.60
C LYS A 95 -2.61 -7.30 -12.89
N THR A 96 -3.67 -7.37 -13.66
CA THR A 96 -4.97 -7.76 -13.12
C THR A 96 -4.74 -9.08 -12.39
N ALA A 97 -5.07 -9.15 -11.10
CA ALA A 97 -4.90 -10.38 -10.33
C ALA A 97 -5.57 -11.51 -11.12
N GLU A 98 -4.81 -12.52 -11.53
CA GLU A 98 -5.39 -13.71 -12.16
C GLU A 98 -6.42 -14.25 -11.19
N LYS A 99 -7.68 -14.32 -11.66
CA LYS A 99 -8.76 -14.88 -10.87
C LYS A 99 -8.41 -16.33 -10.57
N THR A 100 -8.43 -16.68 -9.31
CA THR A 100 -8.32 -18.10 -8.97
C THR A 100 -9.55 -18.83 -9.47
N PRO A 101 -9.50 -20.16 -9.78
CA PRO A 101 -10.68 -20.92 -10.17
C PRO A 101 -11.84 -20.81 -9.16
N LEU A 102 -11.55 -20.51 -7.90
CA LEU A 102 -12.56 -20.23 -6.88
C LEU A 102 -13.20 -18.85 -7.09
N GLU A 103 -12.43 -17.85 -7.50
CA GLU A 103 -12.89 -16.50 -7.82
C GLU A 103 -13.78 -16.50 -9.07
N GLU A 104 -13.44 -17.27 -10.10
CA GLU A 104 -14.28 -17.45 -11.30
C GLU A 104 -15.60 -18.16 -10.98
N ASN A 105 -15.59 -19.14 -10.08
CA ASN A 105 -16.80 -19.86 -9.66
C ASN A 105 -17.71 -18.99 -8.77
N LEU A 106 -17.15 -18.08 -7.97
CA LEU A 106 -17.92 -17.15 -7.13
C LEU A 106 -18.55 -16.02 -7.96
N GLU A 107 -17.93 -15.57 -9.04
CA GLU A 107 -18.53 -14.59 -9.95
C GLU A 107 -19.65 -15.19 -10.84
N ASN A 108 -19.55 -16.45 -11.19
CA ASN A 108 -20.54 -17.15 -12.02
C ASN A 108 -21.76 -17.63 -11.23
N ASN A 109 -21.66 -17.80 -9.92
CA ASN A 109 -22.75 -18.18 -9.03
C ASN A 109 -23.11 -17.03 -8.11
N GLN A 110 -24.03 -16.18 -8.55
CA GLN A 110 -24.75 -15.18 -7.74
C GLN A 110 -23.86 -14.37 -6.78
N VAL A 111 -24.08 -13.07 -6.74
CA VAL A 111 -23.52 -12.13 -5.75
C VAL A 111 -23.54 -12.79 -4.37
N SER A 112 -22.44 -13.40 -3.99
CA SER A 112 -22.22 -13.90 -2.64
C SER A 112 -22.22 -12.66 -1.76
N GLU A 113 -23.20 -12.54 -0.87
CA GLU A 113 -23.19 -11.51 0.15
C GLU A 113 -21.91 -11.71 0.94
N SER A 114 -20.99 -10.73 0.89
CA SER A 114 -19.80 -10.77 1.72
C SER A 114 -20.17 -10.95 3.19
N ASP A 115 -19.41 -11.73 3.94
CA ASP A 115 -19.69 -11.94 5.37
C ASP A 115 -19.56 -10.63 6.16
N PHE A 116 -18.60 -9.74 5.78
CA PHE A 116 -18.40 -8.43 6.40
C PHE A 116 -17.60 -7.47 5.52
N SER A 117 -17.63 -6.21 5.91
CA SER A 117 -16.91 -5.13 5.23
C SER A 117 -16.08 -4.29 6.21
N VAL A 118 -14.91 -3.83 5.74
CA VAL A 118 -13.98 -3.03 6.52
C VAL A 118 -13.65 -1.77 5.75
N LEU A 119 -13.77 -0.62 6.41
CA LEU A 119 -13.43 0.70 5.92
C LEU A 119 -12.26 1.25 6.71
N HIS A 120 -11.29 1.86 6.05
CA HIS A 120 -10.20 2.59 6.67
C HIS A 120 -10.12 4.01 6.14
N PHE A 121 -9.92 4.97 7.06
CA PHE A 121 -9.66 6.37 6.78
C PHE A 121 -8.44 6.90 7.55
N ASN A 122 -7.50 7.51 6.86
CA ASN A 122 -6.63 8.53 7.46
C ASN A 122 -7.39 9.86 7.39
N VAL A 123 -7.79 10.38 8.56
CA VAL A 123 -8.68 11.54 8.68
C VAL A 123 -7.96 12.87 8.48
N LYS A 124 -6.64 12.88 8.62
CA LYS A 124 -5.78 14.06 8.71
C LYS A 124 -6.00 14.88 9.99
N GLU A 125 -4.98 14.99 10.78
CA GLU A 125 -5.00 15.61 12.12
C GLU A 125 -5.67 17.00 12.18
N ASN A 126 -5.46 17.84 11.15
CA ASN A 126 -5.99 19.20 11.07
C ASN A 126 -7.20 19.32 10.13
N ASN A 127 -8.00 18.26 9.98
CA ASN A 127 -9.18 18.26 9.15
C ASN A 127 -10.25 19.24 9.70
N LYS A 128 -10.67 20.21 8.87
CA LYS A 128 -11.67 21.20 9.23
C LYS A 128 -13.13 20.73 9.01
N ARG A 129 -13.32 19.59 8.32
CA ARG A 129 -14.64 19.04 7.99
C ARG A 129 -14.80 17.63 8.52
N ILE A 130 -14.50 17.46 9.79
CA ILE A 130 -14.49 16.13 10.43
C ILE A 130 -15.86 15.43 10.35
N THR A 131 -16.96 16.19 10.36
CA THR A 131 -18.32 15.66 10.18
C THR A 131 -18.48 14.95 8.84
N SER A 132 -17.91 15.48 7.76
CA SER A 132 -17.99 14.85 6.42
C SER A 132 -17.31 13.47 6.39
N VAL A 133 -16.27 13.26 7.19
CA VAL A 133 -15.62 11.95 7.32
C VAL A 133 -16.55 10.96 8.01
N ALA A 134 -17.17 11.37 9.12
CA ALA A 134 -18.14 10.55 9.82
C ALA A 134 -19.36 10.22 8.94
N GLU A 135 -19.86 11.20 8.19
CA GLU A 135 -20.97 11.01 7.22
C GLU A 135 -20.57 10.01 6.11
N ALA A 136 -19.36 10.14 5.55
CA ALA A 136 -18.87 9.20 4.55
C ALA A 136 -18.77 7.76 5.13
N ALA A 137 -18.30 7.61 6.36
CA ALA A 137 -18.26 6.34 7.05
C ALA A 137 -19.66 5.77 7.30
N LEU A 138 -20.61 6.58 7.75
CA LEU A 138 -22.01 6.19 7.95
C LEU A 138 -22.67 5.75 6.65
N ASN A 139 -22.45 6.51 5.57
CA ASN A 139 -23.01 6.25 4.24
C ASN A 139 -22.42 5.01 3.57
N SER A 140 -21.16 4.69 3.85
CA SER A 140 -20.51 3.47 3.34
C SER A 140 -21.19 2.19 3.83
N ASN A 141 -21.87 2.27 4.96
CA ASN A 141 -22.48 1.14 5.66
C ASN A 141 -21.50 0.00 5.99
N ALA A 142 -20.19 0.27 6.06
CA ALA A 142 -19.19 -0.71 6.47
C ALA A 142 -19.54 -1.33 7.83
N ASP A 143 -19.10 -2.56 8.08
CA ASP A 143 -19.32 -3.24 9.35
C ASP A 143 -18.32 -2.79 10.41
N ILE A 144 -17.11 -2.50 9.95
CA ILE A 144 -15.99 -2.04 10.77
C ILE A 144 -15.39 -0.79 10.10
N VAL A 145 -15.08 0.22 10.89
CA VAL A 145 -14.47 1.47 10.43
C VAL A 145 -13.24 1.77 11.28
N SER A 146 -12.09 1.82 10.66
CA SER A 146 -10.83 2.28 11.25
C SER A 146 -10.56 3.71 10.85
N MET A 147 -10.20 4.56 11.80
CA MET A 147 -9.84 5.96 11.58
C MET A 147 -8.51 6.27 12.24
N GLN A 148 -7.67 7.04 11.56
CA GLN A 148 -6.33 7.42 12.00
C GLN A 148 -6.11 8.93 11.91
N GLU A 149 -5.06 9.42 12.61
CA GLU A 149 -4.73 10.84 12.77
C GLU A 149 -5.85 11.65 13.45
N LEU A 150 -6.50 11.06 14.47
CA LEU A 150 -7.52 11.71 15.25
C LEU A 150 -6.94 12.61 16.34
N LYS A 151 -7.61 13.74 16.59
CA LYS A 151 -7.45 14.56 17.80
C LYS A 151 -8.66 14.37 18.70
N GLU A 152 -8.52 14.79 19.96
CA GLU A 152 -9.60 14.70 20.93
C GLU A 152 -10.89 15.36 20.46
N ASN A 153 -10.82 16.60 19.96
CA ASN A 153 -11.99 17.29 19.44
C ASN A 153 -12.61 16.59 18.21
N SER A 154 -11.76 15.99 17.34
CA SER A 154 -12.23 15.25 16.19
C SER A 154 -12.90 13.94 16.61
N LEU A 155 -12.31 13.23 17.57
CA LEU A 155 -12.88 12.00 18.10
C LEU A 155 -14.23 12.22 18.76
N GLN A 156 -14.39 13.30 19.55
CA GLN A 156 -15.67 13.65 20.19
C GLN A 156 -16.79 13.88 19.17
N VAL A 157 -16.51 14.61 18.07
CA VAL A 157 -17.48 14.85 17.00
C VAL A 157 -17.83 13.55 16.28
N ILE A 158 -16.82 12.75 15.91
CA ILE A 158 -17.02 11.47 15.24
C ILE A 158 -17.79 10.51 16.14
N ASP A 159 -17.42 10.39 17.40
CA ASP A 159 -18.07 9.51 18.37
C ASP A 159 -19.56 9.81 18.51
N THR A 160 -19.92 11.09 18.61
CA THR A 160 -21.31 11.54 18.67
C THR A 160 -22.14 11.09 17.46
N LEU A 161 -21.56 11.10 16.26
CA LEU A 161 -22.24 10.71 15.03
C LEU A 161 -22.24 9.19 14.83
N MET A 162 -21.14 8.53 15.15
CA MET A 162 -20.92 7.12 14.83
C MET A 162 -21.63 6.16 15.80
N ARG A 163 -21.74 6.52 17.07
CA ARG A 163 -22.24 5.61 18.16
C ARG A 163 -23.63 5.04 17.92
N THR A 164 -24.48 5.75 17.21
CA THR A 164 -25.83 5.26 16.89
C THR A 164 -25.81 4.04 15.99
N LYS A 165 -24.85 3.94 15.10
CA LYS A 165 -24.70 2.82 14.14
C LYS A 165 -23.60 1.84 14.53
N TYR A 166 -22.58 2.31 15.23
CA TYR A 166 -21.40 1.56 15.66
C TYR A 166 -21.29 1.62 17.20
N PRO A 167 -22.03 0.78 17.92
CA PRO A 167 -22.08 0.85 19.38
C PRO A 167 -20.75 0.46 20.06
N TYR A 168 -19.88 -0.27 19.34
CA TYR A 168 -18.59 -0.72 19.87
C TYR A 168 -17.48 0.12 19.29
N CYS A 169 -16.59 0.61 20.16
CA CYS A 169 -15.44 1.42 19.76
C CYS A 169 -14.24 1.12 20.66
N LEU A 170 -13.09 0.99 20.04
CA LEU A 170 -11.79 1.00 20.71
C LEU A 170 -11.01 2.18 20.17
N SER A 171 -10.45 3.06 21.02
CA SER A 171 -9.70 4.22 20.60
C SER A 171 -8.51 4.52 21.49
N ASP A 172 -7.51 5.19 20.94
CA ASP A 172 -6.36 5.72 21.66
C ASP A 172 -5.94 7.08 21.13
N LEU A 173 -5.67 8.02 22.04
CA LEU A 173 -5.16 9.36 21.76
C LEU A 173 -3.88 9.65 22.54
N SER A 174 -3.25 8.65 23.13
CA SER A 174 -2.12 8.80 24.07
C SER A 174 -0.90 9.44 23.38
N ILE A 175 -0.75 9.27 22.08
CA ILE A 175 0.36 9.82 21.31
C ILE A 175 -0.17 10.86 20.33
N LYS A 176 0.26 12.12 20.55
CA LYS A 176 -0.15 13.26 19.73
C LYS A 176 0.18 13.04 18.26
N GLY A 177 -0.79 13.29 17.39
CA GLY A 177 -0.67 13.12 15.93
C GLY A 177 -0.94 11.69 15.45
N PHE A 178 -1.11 10.72 16.37
CA PHE A 178 -1.31 9.30 16.05
C PHE A 178 -2.58 8.73 16.70
N GLY A 179 -3.59 9.57 16.88
CA GLY A 179 -4.87 9.12 17.42
C GLY A 179 -5.52 8.09 16.50
N LEU A 180 -5.97 6.97 17.09
CA LEU A 180 -6.63 5.87 16.40
C LEU A 180 -8.02 5.66 16.98
N ALA A 181 -8.98 5.27 16.13
CA ALA A 181 -10.26 4.73 16.58
C ALA A 181 -10.73 3.61 15.63
N LEU A 182 -11.27 2.56 16.20
CA LEU A 182 -11.93 1.49 15.47
C LEU A 182 -13.38 1.40 15.98
N TYR A 183 -14.31 1.59 15.07
CA TYR A 183 -15.75 1.47 15.30
C TYR A 183 -16.26 0.18 14.69
N SER A 184 -17.16 -0.50 15.39
CA SER A 184 -17.72 -1.77 14.93
C SER A 184 -19.23 -1.83 15.21
N LYS A 185 -19.99 -2.42 14.28
CA LYS A 185 -21.38 -2.82 14.51
C LYS A 185 -21.49 -4.02 15.43
N TYR A 186 -20.41 -4.79 15.58
CA TYR A 186 -20.33 -6.03 16.33
C TYR A 186 -19.43 -5.88 17.55
N PRO A 187 -19.64 -6.69 18.61
CA PRO A 187 -18.81 -6.65 19.81
C PRO A 187 -17.32 -6.80 19.50
N ILE A 188 -16.52 -5.96 20.16
CA ILE A 188 -15.05 -6.06 20.13
C ILE A 188 -14.65 -6.88 21.37
N ASP A 189 -14.12 -8.07 21.13
CA ASP A 189 -13.62 -8.94 22.18
C ASP A 189 -12.10 -8.81 22.32
N SER A 190 -11.60 -8.82 23.54
CA SER A 190 -10.17 -8.73 23.87
C SER A 190 -9.49 -7.49 23.25
N GLY A 191 -10.25 -6.38 23.11
CA GLY A 191 -9.72 -5.12 22.56
C GLY A 191 -8.63 -4.53 23.43
N GLN A 192 -7.47 -4.21 22.86
CA GLN A 192 -6.30 -3.67 23.55
C GLN A 192 -5.63 -2.59 22.75
N VAL A 193 -5.01 -1.64 23.45
CA VAL A 193 -4.08 -0.66 22.89
C VAL A 193 -2.66 -1.13 23.23
N ILE A 194 -1.84 -1.29 22.20
CA ILE A 194 -0.43 -1.64 22.32
C ILE A 194 0.40 -0.47 21.81
N ILE A 195 1.30 0.03 22.65
CA ILE A 195 2.20 1.10 22.26
C ILE A 195 3.58 0.49 21.97
N ALA A 196 4.04 0.60 20.74
CA ALA A 196 5.34 0.12 20.32
C ALA A 196 6.06 1.17 19.48
N HIS A 197 7.33 1.44 19.83
CA HIS A 197 8.17 2.40 19.12
C HIS A 197 7.49 3.76 18.90
N GLU A 198 6.81 4.25 19.96
CA GLU A 198 6.08 5.53 20.02
C GLU A 198 4.85 5.62 19.10
N PHE A 199 4.25 4.46 18.72
CA PHE A 199 3.00 4.41 17.98
C PHE A 199 1.97 3.52 18.68
N PRO A 200 0.71 3.96 18.75
CA PRO A 200 -0.37 3.11 19.21
C PRO A 200 -0.78 2.14 18.11
N MET A 201 -1.19 0.96 18.51
CA MET A 201 -1.78 -0.06 17.66
C MET A 201 -3.02 -0.60 18.39
N LEU A 202 -4.17 -0.60 17.72
CA LEU A 202 -5.39 -1.19 18.24
C LEU A 202 -5.46 -2.63 17.75
N VAL A 203 -5.68 -3.54 18.69
CA VAL A 203 -5.80 -4.97 18.40
C VAL A 203 -6.98 -5.58 19.13
N GLY A 204 -7.52 -6.65 18.60
CA GLY A 204 -8.64 -7.37 19.24
C GLY A 204 -9.26 -8.38 18.31
N ARG A 205 -10.42 -8.90 18.71
CA ARG A 205 -11.22 -9.83 17.91
C ARG A 205 -12.63 -9.29 17.75
N ILE A 206 -13.24 -9.63 16.62
CA ILE A 206 -14.63 -9.31 16.31
C ILE A 206 -15.32 -10.61 15.89
N ASN A 207 -16.49 -10.87 16.50
CA ASN A 207 -17.33 -12.00 16.15
C ASN A 207 -18.50 -11.51 15.27
N ILE A 208 -18.59 -12.04 14.06
CA ILE A 208 -19.70 -11.75 13.14
C ILE A 208 -20.45 -13.03 12.86
N LYS A 209 -21.68 -13.13 13.39
CA LYS A 209 -22.57 -14.27 13.17
C LYS A 209 -21.91 -15.64 13.51
N GLY A 210 -21.09 -15.69 14.55
CA GLY A 210 -20.41 -16.91 14.99
C GLY A 210 -19.07 -17.18 14.32
N LYS A 211 -18.62 -16.35 13.38
CA LYS A 211 -17.29 -16.41 12.76
C LYS A 211 -16.42 -15.31 13.35
N GLU A 212 -15.24 -15.65 13.83
CA GLU A 212 -14.31 -14.70 14.45
C GLU A 212 -13.15 -14.36 13.54
N PHE A 213 -12.71 -13.10 13.60
CA PHE A 213 -11.43 -12.68 13.05
C PHE A 213 -10.72 -11.71 13.99
N ASN A 214 -9.40 -11.68 13.90
CA ASN A 214 -8.56 -10.74 14.62
C ASN A 214 -8.36 -9.47 13.77
N PHE A 215 -8.20 -8.33 14.43
CA PHE A 215 -7.85 -7.10 13.75
C PHE A 215 -6.60 -6.47 14.35
N ILE A 216 -5.85 -5.78 13.51
CA ILE A 216 -4.78 -4.85 13.84
C ILE A 216 -5.08 -3.56 13.08
N SER A 217 -5.26 -2.43 13.79
CA SER A 217 -5.25 -1.10 13.21
C SER A 217 -3.98 -0.39 13.65
N ALA A 218 -3.09 -0.10 12.70
CA ALA A 218 -1.77 0.44 12.96
C ALA A 218 -1.39 1.48 11.91
N THR A 219 -0.49 2.40 12.27
CA THR A 219 0.16 3.32 11.34
C THR A 219 1.66 3.25 11.53
N THR A 220 2.44 3.76 10.58
CA THR A 220 3.89 3.85 10.70
C THR A 220 4.37 5.28 10.48
N SER A 221 5.60 5.59 10.90
CA SER A 221 6.23 6.88 10.67
C SER A 221 6.35 7.18 9.18
N THR A 222 6.10 8.43 8.79
CA THR A 222 6.50 8.92 7.46
C THR A 222 8.03 9.09 7.43
N PRO A 223 8.76 8.51 6.48
CA PRO A 223 10.21 8.54 6.42
C PRO A 223 10.76 9.90 5.93
N THR A 224 10.56 10.96 6.70
CA THR A 224 10.97 12.33 6.35
C THR A 224 12.45 12.62 6.62
N ASN A 225 13.10 11.81 7.45
CA ASN A 225 14.51 11.86 7.79
C ASN A 225 15.00 10.49 8.29
N GLU A 226 16.30 10.33 8.51
CA GLU A 226 16.89 9.06 8.96
C GLU A 226 16.28 8.53 10.25
N LYS A 227 16.02 9.39 11.24
CA LYS A 227 15.43 8.98 12.53
C LYS A 227 14.02 8.39 12.34
N ASP A 228 13.19 9.08 11.57
CA ASP A 228 11.81 8.63 11.30
C ASP A 228 11.80 7.36 10.45
N PHE A 229 12.74 7.22 9.51
CA PHE A 229 12.89 6.01 8.71
C PHE A 229 13.31 4.81 9.57
N GLN A 230 14.30 4.96 10.47
CA GLN A 230 14.70 3.90 11.39
C GLN A 230 13.56 3.52 12.35
N LYS A 231 12.74 4.49 12.74
CA LYS A 231 11.55 4.26 13.53
C LYS A 231 10.52 3.46 12.75
N GLN A 232 10.26 3.82 11.50
CA GLN A 232 9.37 3.11 10.60
C GLN A 232 9.77 1.62 10.44
N ILE A 233 11.06 1.35 10.22
CA ILE A 233 11.59 -0.03 10.13
C ILE A 233 11.25 -0.83 11.39
N LYS A 234 11.49 -0.25 12.58
CA LYS A 234 11.17 -0.91 13.86
C LYS A 234 9.67 -1.16 14.04
N GLN A 235 8.84 -0.23 13.58
CA GLN A 235 7.39 -0.38 13.61
C GLN A 235 6.91 -1.50 12.70
N PHE A 236 7.39 -1.57 11.47
CA PHE A 236 7.09 -2.67 10.56
C PHE A 236 7.49 -4.02 11.14
N LYS A 237 8.71 -4.10 11.68
CA LYS A 237 9.19 -5.32 12.35
C LYS A 237 8.26 -5.74 13.49
N PHE A 238 7.86 -4.80 14.35
CA PHE A 238 6.96 -5.08 15.47
C PHE A 238 5.57 -5.54 14.99
N ILE A 239 4.98 -4.86 13.99
CA ILE A 239 3.70 -5.25 13.39
C ILE A 239 3.79 -6.67 12.81
N THR A 240 4.87 -6.98 12.08
CA THR A 240 5.13 -8.31 11.50
C THR A 240 5.22 -9.39 12.59
N GLU A 241 6.03 -9.15 13.62
CA GLU A 241 6.19 -10.09 14.75
C GLU A 241 4.89 -10.30 15.51
N TYR A 242 4.08 -9.24 15.65
CA TYR A 242 2.78 -9.34 16.31
C TYR A 242 1.77 -10.10 15.47
N ALA A 243 1.67 -9.80 14.17
CA ALA A 243 0.79 -10.49 13.23
C ALA A 243 1.09 -11.99 13.16
N ASN A 244 2.37 -12.39 13.21
CA ASN A 244 2.80 -13.79 13.20
C ASN A 244 2.42 -14.57 14.46
N LYS A 245 2.12 -13.90 15.56
CA LYS A 245 1.62 -14.54 16.80
C LYS A 245 0.12 -14.81 16.79
N ILE A 246 -0.60 -14.20 15.84
CA ILE A 246 -2.05 -14.34 15.74
C ILE A 246 -2.39 -15.62 14.99
N ASN A 247 -3.21 -16.45 15.64
CA ASN A 247 -3.77 -17.64 15.02
C ASN A 247 -5.19 -17.34 14.50
N GLY A 248 -5.47 -17.77 13.27
CA GLY A 248 -6.79 -17.60 12.64
C GLY A 248 -6.89 -16.41 11.68
N PRO A 249 -8.11 -16.09 11.25
CA PRO A 249 -8.36 -15.00 10.32
C PRO A 249 -7.90 -13.65 10.90
N LEU A 250 -7.22 -12.84 10.08
CA LEU A 250 -6.64 -11.55 10.47
C LEU A 250 -6.90 -10.49 9.39
N ILE A 251 -7.31 -9.31 9.82
CA ILE A 251 -7.28 -8.05 9.06
C ILE A 251 -6.26 -7.12 9.71
N LEU A 252 -5.27 -6.67 8.95
CA LEU A 252 -4.35 -5.59 9.32
C LEU A 252 -4.64 -4.38 8.44
N MET A 253 -4.94 -3.22 9.03
CA MET A 253 -5.31 -2.02 8.30
C MET A 253 -4.62 -0.78 8.81
N GLY A 254 -4.36 0.17 7.92
CA GLY A 254 -3.83 1.47 8.27
C GLY A 254 -3.01 2.16 7.19
N ASP A 255 -2.61 3.39 7.49
CA ASP A 255 -1.63 4.13 6.70
C ASP A 255 -0.22 3.64 7.06
N MET A 256 0.41 2.96 6.13
CA MET A 256 1.76 2.39 6.29
C MET A 256 2.84 3.37 5.83
N ASN A 257 2.50 4.54 5.31
CA ASN A 257 3.46 5.54 4.82
C ASN A 257 4.56 4.95 3.91
N SER A 258 4.21 3.90 3.17
CA SER A 258 5.12 3.15 2.29
C SER A 258 4.37 2.64 1.08
N ALA A 259 4.98 2.72 -0.09
CA ALA A 259 4.40 2.20 -1.32
C ALA A 259 4.44 0.66 -1.37
N PRO A 260 3.58 -0.01 -2.16
CA PRO A 260 3.50 -1.48 -2.23
C PRO A 260 4.80 -2.16 -2.63
N TRP A 261 5.62 -1.48 -3.43
CA TRP A 261 6.92 -1.95 -3.90
C TRP A 261 8.08 -1.61 -2.96
N SER A 262 7.80 -1.08 -1.75
CA SER A 262 8.83 -0.83 -0.75
C SER A 262 9.26 -2.13 -0.07
N ASN A 263 10.54 -2.19 0.32
CA ASN A 263 11.10 -3.34 1.03
C ASN A 263 10.31 -3.65 2.31
N GLN A 264 9.78 -2.63 2.99
CA GLN A 264 8.99 -2.78 4.21
C GLN A 264 7.67 -3.53 3.96
N ILE A 265 6.92 -3.16 2.91
CA ILE A 265 5.66 -3.82 2.55
C ILE A 265 5.95 -5.23 2.01
N GLU A 266 6.94 -5.39 1.13
CA GLU A 266 7.31 -6.70 0.59
C GLU A 266 7.73 -7.67 1.70
N SER A 267 8.54 -7.21 2.67
CA SER A 267 8.96 -8.03 3.82
C SER A 267 7.76 -8.40 4.70
N LEU A 268 6.90 -7.42 5.03
CA LEU A 268 5.68 -7.67 5.80
C LEU A 268 4.84 -8.78 5.16
N LEU A 269 4.54 -8.67 3.87
CA LEU A 269 3.72 -9.64 3.15
C LEU A 269 4.36 -11.03 3.08
N LYS A 270 5.68 -11.06 2.82
CA LYS A 270 6.44 -12.31 2.75
C LYS A 270 6.53 -13.03 4.09
N GLU A 271 6.78 -12.29 5.17
CA GLU A 271 6.98 -12.88 6.50
C GLU A 271 5.68 -13.28 7.18
N THR A 272 4.57 -12.55 6.93
CA THR A 272 3.26 -12.83 7.55
C THR A 272 2.35 -13.71 6.68
N ASN A 273 2.66 -13.91 5.40
CA ASN A 273 1.76 -14.50 4.42
C ASN A 273 0.40 -13.77 4.29
N LEU A 274 0.31 -12.50 4.72
CA LEU A 274 -0.83 -11.66 4.46
C LEU A 274 -0.91 -11.30 2.97
N LYS A 275 -2.09 -10.97 2.52
CA LYS A 275 -2.36 -10.49 1.16
C LYS A 275 -2.84 -9.05 1.19
N ASP A 276 -2.37 -8.23 0.26
CA ASP A 276 -2.97 -6.92 0.01
C ASP A 276 -4.37 -7.12 -0.59
N SER A 277 -5.36 -6.45 -0.03
CA SER A 277 -6.76 -6.54 -0.51
C SER A 277 -6.99 -5.79 -1.82
N ARG A 278 -6.06 -4.91 -2.22
CA ARG A 278 -6.15 -4.20 -3.50
C ARG A 278 -6.18 -5.16 -4.66
N LYS A 279 -7.02 -4.84 -5.65
CA LYS A 279 -7.13 -5.57 -6.92
C LYS A 279 -6.38 -4.86 -8.06
N ASP A 280 -6.06 -3.58 -7.85
CA ASP A 280 -5.36 -2.68 -8.78
C ASP A 280 -4.46 -1.71 -8.02
N LEU A 281 -4.03 -0.63 -8.64
CA LEU A 281 -3.16 0.36 -8.00
C LEU A 281 -3.86 1.11 -6.85
N SER A 282 -5.17 1.37 -6.94
CA SER A 282 -6.03 2.05 -5.94
C SER A 282 -5.28 3.04 -5.04
N ALA A 283 -4.70 4.06 -5.67
CA ALA A 283 -3.87 5.05 -4.99
C ALA A 283 -4.73 5.93 -4.08
N THR A 284 -4.19 6.36 -2.93
CA THR A 284 -4.94 7.04 -1.87
C THR A 284 -4.42 8.41 -1.52
N TYR A 285 -3.14 8.71 -1.77
CA TYR A 285 -2.47 9.92 -1.32
C TYR A 285 -1.60 10.56 -2.41
N PRO A 286 -1.57 11.89 -2.56
CA PRO A 286 -2.54 12.86 -2.02
C PRO A 286 -3.86 12.82 -2.80
N ALA A 287 -4.99 12.81 -2.13
CA ALA A 287 -6.32 12.63 -2.73
C ALA A 287 -6.68 13.66 -3.82
N GLN A 288 -6.16 14.89 -3.73
CA GLN A 288 -6.43 15.98 -4.68
C GLN A 288 -5.38 16.08 -5.80
N SER A 289 -4.38 15.18 -5.82
CA SER A 289 -3.32 15.19 -6.84
C SER A 289 -3.71 14.29 -8.02
N PRO A 290 -3.36 14.65 -9.27
CA PRO A 290 -3.46 13.75 -10.40
C PRO A 290 -2.43 12.60 -10.33
N VAL A 291 -1.39 12.77 -9.52
CA VAL A 291 -0.38 11.74 -9.23
C VAL A 291 -0.55 11.34 -7.77
N GLN A 292 -0.99 10.12 -7.57
CA GLN A 292 -1.28 9.55 -6.25
C GLN A 292 -0.45 8.29 -6.01
N ILE A 293 -0.19 7.98 -4.75
CA ILE A 293 0.51 6.79 -4.28
C ILE A 293 -0.38 5.99 -3.33
N PRO A 294 -0.31 4.65 -3.34
CA PRO A 294 -1.12 3.78 -2.50
C PRO A 294 -0.39 3.47 -1.19
N ILE A 295 -0.62 4.24 -0.15
CA ILE A 295 0.03 4.09 1.17
C ILE A 295 -0.90 3.64 2.29
N ASP A 296 -2.21 3.66 2.05
CA ASP A 296 -3.21 3.12 2.96
C ASP A 296 -3.55 1.68 2.57
N TYR A 297 -3.67 0.78 3.54
CA TYR A 297 -3.81 -0.65 3.31
C TYR A 297 -4.91 -1.29 4.14
N ILE A 298 -5.51 -2.34 3.56
CA ILE A 298 -6.19 -3.40 4.30
C ILE A 298 -5.56 -4.71 3.82
N PHE A 299 -4.77 -5.35 4.67
CA PHE A 299 -4.22 -6.68 4.43
C PHE A 299 -5.11 -7.73 5.09
N HIS A 300 -5.19 -8.90 4.49
CA HIS A 300 -5.96 -10.02 5.02
C HIS A 300 -5.18 -11.32 5.00
N SER A 301 -5.45 -12.18 5.98
CA SER A 301 -4.87 -13.52 6.04
C SER A 301 -5.47 -14.45 4.99
N GLN A 302 -4.83 -15.60 4.75
CA GLN A 302 -5.25 -16.57 3.75
C GLN A 302 -6.62 -17.23 4.07
N GLN A 303 -7.09 -17.17 5.32
CA GLN A 303 -8.39 -17.66 5.76
C GLN A 303 -9.56 -16.76 5.34
N LEU A 304 -9.25 -15.56 4.86
CA LEU A 304 -10.21 -14.61 4.31
C LEU A 304 -10.04 -14.51 2.79
N PHE A 305 -11.10 -14.09 2.14
CA PHE A 305 -11.11 -13.73 0.74
C PHE A 305 -11.65 -12.31 0.60
N CYS A 306 -10.93 -11.43 -0.10
CA CYS A 306 -11.40 -10.10 -0.43
C CYS A 306 -12.13 -10.14 -1.76
N GLU A 307 -13.45 -10.04 -1.74
CA GLU A 307 -14.29 -10.09 -2.95
C GLU A 307 -14.21 -8.80 -3.75
N LYS A 308 -14.27 -7.67 -3.04
CA LYS A 308 -14.28 -6.34 -3.65
C LYS A 308 -13.44 -5.39 -2.82
N PHE A 309 -12.71 -4.51 -3.51
CA PHE A 309 -11.94 -3.43 -2.91
C PHE A 309 -12.18 -2.14 -3.67
N ASN A 310 -12.47 -1.04 -2.96
CA ASN A 310 -12.74 0.26 -3.56
C ASN A 310 -12.03 1.37 -2.78
N THR A 311 -11.70 2.47 -3.47
CA THR A 311 -11.43 3.75 -2.83
C THR A 311 -12.73 4.50 -2.60
N LEU A 312 -12.80 5.30 -1.53
CA LEU A 312 -13.91 6.20 -1.25
C LEU A 312 -13.38 7.64 -1.22
N GLU A 313 -14.05 8.51 -1.96
CA GLU A 313 -13.80 9.93 -1.86
C GLU A 313 -14.24 10.44 -0.48
N GLN A 314 -13.37 11.19 0.16
CA GLN A 314 -13.72 11.95 1.35
C GLN A 314 -13.39 13.43 1.12
N THR A 315 -14.31 14.28 1.50
CA THR A 315 -14.35 15.66 1.06
C THR A 315 -13.32 16.58 1.68
N SER A 316 -12.43 16.12 2.56
CA SER A 316 -11.55 17.03 3.32
C SER A 316 -10.25 16.46 3.86
N SER A 317 -10.00 15.15 3.74
CA SER A 317 -8.67 14.58 3.98
C SER A 317 -7.80 14.69 2.74
N ASN A 318 -6.49 14.63 2.93
CA ASN A 318 -5.54 14.44 1.85
C ASN A 318 -5.34 12.95 1.48
N HIS A 319 -6.08 12.03 2.14
CA HIS A 319 -6.18 10.62 1.78
C HIS A 319 -7.57 10.29 1.27
N LEU A 320 -7.69 9.37 0.34
CA LEU A 320 -8.93 8.67 0.04
C LEU A 320 -9.16 7.57 1.09
N GLY A 321 -10.42 7.31 1.40
CA GLY A 321 -10.77 6.11 2.17
C GLY A 321 -10.60 4.84 1.33
N ILE A 322 -10.41 3.70 1.97
CA ILE A 322 -10.36 2.39 1.33
C ILE A 322 -11.34 1.43 2.00
N MET A 323 -12.04 0.64 1.20
CA MET A 323 -13.04 -0.31 1.69
C MET A 323 -12.89 -1.66 1.02
N GLY A 324 -12.80 -2.71 1.86
CA GLY A 324 -12.76 -4.10 1.44
C GLY A 324 -13.99 -4.88 1.92
N TYR A 325 -14.42 -5.86 1.12
CA TYR A 325 -15.52 -6.77 1.41
C TYR A 325 -14.97 -8.19 1.51
N TYR A 326 -15.28 -8.90 2.58
CA TYR A 326 -14.60 -10.15 2.94
C TYR A 326 -15.56 -11.29 3.20
N THR A 327 -15.12 -12.48 2.80
CA THR A 327 -15.77 -13.77 3.08
C THR A 327 -14.78 -14.69 3.78
N PHE A 328 -15.26 -15.42 4.79
CA PHE A 328 -14.46 -16.46 5.43
C PHE A 328 -14.36 -17.67 4.51
N LYS A 329 -13.14 -18.13 4.26
CA LYS A 329 -12.94 -19.37 3.52
C LYS A 329 -13.30 -20.57 4.40
N GLU A 330 -14.08 -21.48 3.86
CA GLU A 330 -14.32 -22.75 4.49
C GLU A 330 -13.00 -23.53 4.64
N PRO A 331 -12.73 -24.16 5.81
CA PRO A 331 -11.58 -25.03 5.92
C PRO A 331 -11.69 -26.15 4.90
N LYS A 332 -10.62 -26.41 4.12
CA LYS A 332 -10.58 -27.55 3.19
C LYS A 332 -10.93 -28.81 3.97
N LYS A 333 -12.08 -29.42 3.66
CA LYS A 333 -12.38 -30.78 4.16
C LYS A 333 -11.29 -31.69 3.62
N ASN A 334 -10.47 -32.28 4.52
CA ASN A 334 -9.53 -33.32 4.16
C ASN A 334 -10.33 -34.52 3.64
N THR A 335 -10.45 -34.64 2.33
CA THR A 335 -11.05 -35.79 1.64
C THR A 335 -10.18 -37.03 1.68
N ASP A 336 -8.94 -36.93 2.21
CA ASP A 336 -8.00 -38.05 2.25
C ASP A 336 -8.26 -39.11 3.32
N THR A 337 -9.17 -38.84 4.28
CA THR A 337 -9.48 -39.82 5.34
C THR A 337 -10.57 -40.83 4.95
N LEU A 338 -11.28 -40.62 3.85
CA LEU A 338 -12.32 -41.54 3.40
C LEU A 338 -11.85 -42.60 2.39
N SER A 339 -10.77 -42.30 1.63
CA SER A 339 -10.26 -43.25 0.62
C SER A 339 -9.48 -44.42 1.23
N ASN A 340 -8.90 -44.24 2.42
CA ASN A 340 -8.14 -45.31 3.10
C ASN A 340 -9.01 -46.28 3.96
N LYS A 341 -10.29 -45.96 4.20
CA LYS A 341 -11.19 -46.89 4.89
C LYS A 341 -11.90 -47.85 3.96
N ILE A 342 -11.87 -47.66 2.66
CA ILE A 342 -12.52 -48.54 1.68
C ILE A 342 -11.54 -49.58 1.12
N LYS A 343 -10.21 -49.36 1.20
CA LYS A 343 -9.20 -50.30 0.72
C LYS A 343 -8.76 -51.35 1.76
N GLY A 344 -9.30 -51.33 2.97
CA GLY A 344 -8.96 -52.27 4.04
C GLY A 344 -10.00 -53.37 4.30
N ARG A 345 -10.98 -53.54 3.38
CA ARG A 345 -11.96 -54.64 3.45
C ARG A 345 -12.18 -55.29 2.07
N SER A 346 -11.19 -55.99 1.63
CA SER A 346 -11.30 -57.04 0.61
C SER A 346 -10.27 -58.10 0.83
#